data_a96012197dc310aadd2f2fde2ad5d529
#
_entry.id   a96012197dc310aadd2f2fde2ad5d529
#
_cell.length_a   1.000
_cell.length_b   1.000
_cell.length_c   1.000
_cell.angle_alpha   90.00
_cell.angle_beta   90.00
_cell.angle_gamma   90.00
#
_symmetry.space_group_name_H-M   'P 1'
#
loop_
_entity.id
_entity.type
_entity.pdbx_description
1 polymer ?
#
loop_
_entity_poly.entity_id
_entity_poly.type
_entity_poly.pdbx_seq_one_letter_code
_entity_poly.pdbx_strand_id
1 'polypeptide(L)'
;MVRDRIQLGGVLSPWRRLVVAAVAAAFAMTACGGPAAAPSATSVASSRPSSPTTTASAPTTADRSPTVPPAPVPGGLLAYGRFGPNGTHVFTAHPDGTGEQALLPSIAEGPRFSSDGRRVAVATEDAHGLLYLALVNPDGSGYVRFARPDPTLSLGCGAWSPDASRLACEGWDDGNPARNGVYTVRVSDGGGVTRVTTSPGGGHDVVGGYSPDGRQIVFVRGINVDDERNTLMVVNADGSDPRVLTDRTVSMGSRWSPDGTTILTEANGSLLLVPAAGGQPSSIRIEAGSAVNAARGAWSPDGTWIVFSRVTSTGEDIYVMRKDGTNLHQITDTPGQDEEFGEWSVGAPAP
;
A
#
# COMPACT_ATOMS: atom_id res chain seq x y z
N MET A 1 35.72 10.10 -2.26
CA MET A 1 36.32 9.40 -3.43
C MET A 1 35.67 8.03 -3.49
N VAL A 2 35.28 7.68 -4.68
CA VAL A 2 34.64 6.47 -5.20
C VAL A 2 33.10 6.45 -5.04
N ARG A 3 32.44 7.05 -6.04
CA ARG A 3 31.09 6.76 -6.47
C ARG A 3 31.21 5.67 -7.53
N ASP A 4 30.94 4.43 -7.18
CA ASP A 4 30.74 3.39 -8.18
C ASP A 4 29.29 3.46 -8.66
N ARG A 5 29.16 3.76 -9.95
CA ARG A 5 27.93 3.68 -10.72
C ARG A 5 27.59 2.20 -10.90
N ILE A 6 26.53 1.75 -10.25
CA ILE A 6 25.89 0.49 -10.63
C ILE A 6 25.12 0.80 -11.93
N GLN A 7 25.69 0.41 -13.08
CA GLN A 7 24.95 0.33 -14.33
C GLN A 7 24.04 -0.88 -14.27
N LEU A 8 22.79 -0.66 -13.89
CA LEU A 8 21.72 -1.63 -14.09
C LEU A 8 21.28 -1.57 -15.56
N GLY A 9 21.92 -2.38 -16.40
CA GLY A 9 21.56 -2.59 -17.82
C GLY A 9 20.36 -3.50 -17.98
N GLY A 10 19.19 -3.09 -17.52
CA GLY A 10 17.91 -3.70 -17.80
C GLY A 10 16.86 -2.59 -17.87
N VAL A 11 15.98 -2.65 -18.86
CA VAL A 11 14.84 -1.73 -18.96
C VAL A 11 13.94 -2.05 -17.78
N LEU A 12 14.04 -1.26 -16.69
CA LEU A 12 13.14 -1.37 -15.56
C LEU A 12 11.71 -1.21 -16.05
N SER A 13 10.81 -2.09 -15.63
CA SER A 13 9.38 -1.94 -15.90
C SER A 13 8.90 -0.56 -15.41
N PRO A 14 7.85 0.03 -15.98
CA PRO A 14 7.30 1.31 -15.51
C PRO A 14 7.01 1.29 -14.00
N TRP A 15 6.59 0.15 -13.47
CA TRP A 15 6.40 -0.10 -12.04
C TRP A 15 7.68 0.09 -11.22
N ARG A 16 8.81 -0.45 -11.67
CA ARG A 16 10.09 -0.25 -11.00
C ARG A 16 10.59 1.19 -11.09
N ARG A 17 10.29 1.90 -12.19
CA ARG A 17 10.62 3.34 -12.32
C ARG A 17 9.80 4.19 -11.35
N LEU A 18 8.52 3.87 -11.14
CA LEU A 18 7.63 4.57 -10.21
C LEU A 18 7.99 4.30 -8.75
N VAL A 19 8.30 3.04 -8.40
CA VAL A 19 8.75 2.67 -7.04
C VAL A 19 10.11 3.32 -6.71
N VAL A 20 11.07 3.30 -7.63
CA VAL A 20 12.39 3.94 -7.44
C VAL A 20 12.26 5.46 -7.36
N ALA A 21 11.34 6.09 -8.10
CA ALA A 21 11.10 7.52 -8.02
C ALA A 21 10.45 7.95 -6.71
N ALA A 22 9.52 7.16 -6.16
CA ALA A 22 8.89 7.42 -4.87
C ALA A 22 9.89 7.33 -3.70
N VAL A 23 10.78 6.33 -3.72
CA VAL A 23 11.87 6.19 -2.73
C VAL A 23 12.89 7.32 -2.86
N ALA A 24 13.24 7.75 -4.08
CA ALA A 24 14.18 8.84 -4.31
C ALA A 24 13.62 10.21 -3.85
N ALA A 25 12.32 10.44 -3.95
CA ALA A 25 11.67 11.67 -3.49
C ALA A 25 11.66 11.77 -1.95
N ALA A 26 11.49 10.66 -1.23
CA ALA A 26 11.54 10.62 0.23
C ALA A 26 12.96 10.98 0.77
N PHE A 27 14.03 10.62 0.08
CA PHE A 27 15.40 10.97 0.45
C PHE A 27 15.81 12.41 0.10
N ALA A 28 15.15 13.07 -0.83
CA ALA A 28 15.52 14.43 -1.26
C ALA A 28 15.02 15.52 -0.30
N MET A 29 14.03 15.27 0.53
CA MET A 29 13.45 16.28 1.45
C MET A 29 14.19 16.43 2.78
N THR A 30 15.17 15.56 3.11
CA THR A 30 15.96 15.63 4.34
C THR A 30 17.29 16.38 4.21
N ALA A 31 17.68 16.91 3.03
CA ALA A 31 19.00 17.45 2.78
C ALA A 31 19.09 19.00 2.73
N CYS A 32 18.03 19.76 3.02
CA CYS A 32 18.06 21.24 3.04
C CYS A 32 17.78 21.83 4.41
N GLY A 33 18.63 21.51 5.39
CA GLY A 33 18.71 22.20 6.68
C GLY A 33 20.10 22.82 6.86
N GLY A 34 20.27 24.09 6.45
CA GLY A 34 21.50 24.85 6.73
C GLY A 34 21.60 25.24 8.20
N PRO A 35 22.80 25.48 8.73
CA PRO A 35 23.01 25.72 10.16
C PRO A 35 22.53 27.11 10.57
N ALA A 36 21.61 27.18 11.53
CA ALA A 36 21.23 28.41 12.20
C ALA A 36 22.28 28.76 13.26
N ALA A 37 22.78 30.00 13.20
CA ALA A 37 23.73 30.57 14.15
C ALA A 37 23.14 30.69 15.55
N ALA A 38 23.92 30.32 16.55
CA ALA A 38 23.59 30.46 17.96
C ALA A 38 23.69 31.93 18.41
N PRO A 39 22.79 32.46 19.22
CA PRO A 39 23.01 33.72 19.91
C PRO A 39 23.78 33.53 21.22
N SER A 40 24.74 34.44 21.42
CA SER A 40 25.64 34.51 22.59
C SER A 40 24.89 34.73 23.90
N ALA A 41 25.28 34.01 24.92
CA ALA A 41 24.82 34.17 26.28
C ALA A 41 25.45 35.40 26.96
N THR A 42 24.61 36.28 27.50
CA THR A 42 25.05 37.32 28.46
C THR A 42 24.60 36.92 29.87
N SER A 43 25.59 36.75 30.73
CA SER A 43 25.40 36.43 32.16
C SER A 43 24.96 37.68 32.94
N VAL A 44 23.93 37.55 33.78
CA VAL A 44 23.70 38.43 34.89
C VAL A 44 23.34 37.59 36.13
N ALA A 45 24.20 37.71 37.11
CA ALA A 45 23.99 37.17 38.44
C ALA A 45 23.04 38.07 39.23
N SER A 46 22.14 37.53 40.05
CA SER A 46 21.84 38.03 41.41
C SER A 46 20.75 37.28 42.17
N SER A 47 21.11 36.94 43.37
CA SER A 47 20.35 36.90 44.64
C SER A 47 19.17 35.92 44.83
N ARG A 48 19.44 35.03 45.75
CA ARG A 48 18.51 34.19 46.50
C ARG A 48 17.69 35.02 47.53
N PRO A 49 16.45 34.69 47.77
CA PRO A 49 15.98 34.57 49.13
C PRO A 49 15.24 33.24 49.45
N SER A 50 15.25 33.01 50.71
CA SER A 50 14.89 31.89 51.57
C SER A 50 13.51 31.26 51.33
N SER A 51 13.44 29.95 51.59
CA SER A 51 12.24 29.08 51.62
C SER A 51 11.23 29.45 52.70
N PRO A 52 9.96 29.09 52.49
CA PRO A 52 9.16 28.55 53.58
C PRO A 52 8.84 27.07 53.37
N THR A 53 8.97 26.33 54.43
CA THR A 53 8.58 24.94 54.62
C THR A 53 7.07 24.80 54.41
N THR A 54 6.66 24.01 53.38
CA THR A 54 5.26 23.62 53.24
C THR A 54 5.14 22.10 53.36
N THR A 55 4.30 21.71 54.30
CA THR A 55 3.93 20.37 54.70
C THR A 55 3.47 19.55 53.48
N ALA A 56 4.07 18.37 53.25
CA ALA A 56 3.68 17.42 52.25
C ALA A 56 2.30 16.83 52.57
N SER A 57 1.33 17.14 51.72
CA SER A 57 0.08 16.38 51.64
C SER A 57 0.33 15.11 50.84
N ALA A 58 -0.15 13.98 51.33
CA ALA A 58 -0.06 12.68 50.69
C ALA A 58 -0.70 12.71 49.29
N PRO A 59 -0.13 12.00 48.29
CA PRO A 59 -0.72 11.93 46.95
C PRO A 59 -2.05 11.17 47.03
N THR A 60 -3.12 11.85 46.65
CA THR A 60 -4.42 11.26 46.35
C THR A 60 -4.22 10.22 45.24
N THR A 61 -4.59 8.97 45.52
CA THR A 61 -4.64 7.91 44.52
C THR A 61 -5.50 8.38 43.35
N ALA A 62 -4.85 8.73 42.23
CA ALA A 62 -5.53 8.96 40.96
C ALA A 62 -6.28 7.68 40.61
N ASP A 63 -7.57 7.82 40.48
CA ASP A 63 -8.51 6.83 39.97
C ASP A 63 -8.01 6.40 38.59
N ARG A 64 -7.33 5.25 38.50
CA ARG A 64 -7.00 4.62 37.25
C ARG A 64 -8.30 4.06 36.71
N SER A 65 -8.91 4.78 35.78
CA SER A 65 -9.93 4.20 34.92
C SER A 65 -9.40 2.85 34.41
N PRO A 66 -10.20 1.77 34.45
CA PRO A 66 -9.76 0.47 33.98
C PRO A 66 -9.29 0.63 32.53
N THR A 67 -8.01 0.40 32.27
CA THR A 67 -7.50 0.27 30.91
C THR A 67 -8.17 -0.96 30.32
N VAL A 68 -9.15 -0.74 29.43
CA VAL A 68 -9.72 -1.81 28.61
C VAL A 68 -8.56 -2.44 27.86
N PRO A 69 -8.36 -3.77 27.97
CA PRO A 69 -7.31 -4.42 27.21
C PRO A 69 -7.46 -4.07 25.71
N PRO A 70 -6.36 -3.84 24.99
CA PRO A 70 -6.44 -3.58 23.55
C PRO A 70 -7.24 -4.69 22.87
N ALA A 71 -8.15 -4.33 21.97
CA ALA A 71 -8.94 -5.32 21.26
C ALA A 71 -7.98 -6.26 20.48
N PRO A 72 -8.22 -7.57 20.51
CA PRO A 72 -7.36 -8.50 19.80
C PRO A 72 -7.37 -8.18 18.30
N VAL A 73 -6.22 -8.32 17.66
CA VAL A 73 -6.10 -8.20 16.19
C VAL A 73 -6.93 -9.31 15.55
N PRO A 74 -7.78 -9.04 14.54
CA PRO A 74 -8.56 -10.06 13.86
C PRO A 74 -7.67 -11.15 13.28
N GLY A 75 -8.19 -12.37 13.22
CA GLY A 75 -7.51 -13.47 12.53
C GLY A 75 -7.41 -13.24 11.01
N GLY A 76 -6.88 -14.22 10.31
CA GLY A 76 -6.69 -14.20 8.88
C GLY A 76 -5.22 -14.32 8.49
N LEU A 77 -4.89 -13.89 7.28
CA LEU A 77 -3.54 -13.94 6.74
C LEU A 77 -3.21 -12.60 6.07
N LEU A 78 -2.03 -12.08 6.33
CA LEU A 78 -1.44 -10.97 5.60
C LEU A 78 -0.59 -11.51 4.45
N ALA A 79 -0.49 -10.74 3.35
CA ALA A 79 0.50 -10.95 2.31
C ALA A 79 1.16 -9.62 1.97
N TYR A 80 2.47 -9.61 1.77
CA TYR A 80 3.26 -8.42 1.48
C TYR A 80 4.50 -8.76 0.66
N GLY A 81 5.04 -7.75 -0.03
CA GLY A 81 6.30 -7.84 -0.75
C GLY A 81 7.46 -7.37 0.12
N ARG A 82 8.57 -8.11 0.12
CA ARG A 82 9.84 -7.69 0.73
C ARG A 82 10.86 -7.46 -0.37
N PHE A 83 11.41 -6.26 -0.41
CA PHE A 83 12.38 -5.82 -1.39
C PHE A 83 13.79 -6.08 -0.87
N GLY A 84 14.57 -6.82 -1.62
CA GLY A 84 15.94 -7.16 -1.28
C GLY A 84 16.88 -7.01 -2.48
N PRO A 85 18.20 -7.21 -2.28
CA PRO A 85 19.19 -7.07 -3.34
C PRO A 85 19.01 -8.06 -4.50
N ASN A 86 18.30 -9.17 -4.26
CA ASN A 86 18.03 -10.22 -5.25
C ASN A 86 16.64 -10.10 -5.90
N GLY A 87 15.93 -9.01 -5.68
CA GLY A 87 14.58 -8.77 -6.18
C GLY A 87 13.52 -8.78 -5.07
N THR A 88 12.26 -8.72 -5.47
CA THR A 88 11.12 -8.72 -4.56
C THR A 88 10.61 -10.14 -4.33
N HIS A 89 10.35 -10.49 -3.09
CA HIS A 89 9.74 -11.76 -2.71
C HIS A 89 8.44 -11.51 -1.94
N VAL A 90 7.44 -12.33 -2.17
CA VAL A 90 6.17 -12.26 -1.45
C VAL A 90 6.22 -13.17 -0.23
N PHE A 91 5.77 -12.62 0.89
CA PHE A 91 5.63 -13.31 2.17
C PHE A 91 4.17 -13.34 2.61
N THR A 92 3.83 -14.30 3.45
CA THR A 92 2.59 -14.33 4.22
C THR A 92 2.91 -14.43 5.70
N ALA A 93 2.04 -13.85 6.56
CA ALA A 93 2.15 -13.93 8.01
C ALA A 93 0.77 -13.79 8.65
N HIS A 94 0.61 -14.21 9.90
CA HIS A 94 -0.58 -13.86 10.68
C HIS A 94 -0.57 -12.37 11.06
N PRO A 95 -1.75 -11.77 11.29
CA PRO A 95 -1.84 -10.35 11.64
C PRO A 95 -1.23 -9.98 13.00
N ASP A 96 -0.82 -10.96 13.80
CA ASP A 96 -0.02 -10.78 15.03
C ASP A 96 1.50 -10.89 14.79
N GLY A 97 1.93 -11.01 13.53
CA GLY A 97 3.33 -11.14 13.11
C GLY A 97 3.89 -12.57 13.19
N THR A 98 3.10 -13.55 13.63
CA THR A 98 3.57 -14.95 13.70
C THR A 98 3.40 -15.65 12.36
N GLY A 99 4.10 -16.79 12.19
CA GLY A 99 3.92 -17.67 11.03
C GLY A 99 4.41 -17.10 9.70
N GLU A 100 5.35 -16.15 9.72
CA GLU A 100 5.92 -15.60 8.49
C GLU A 100 6.54 -16.72 7.64
N GLN A 101 6.20 -16.74 6.35
CA GLN A 101 6.78 -17.65 5.37
C GLN A 101 6.81 -17.04 3.98
N ALA A 102 7.83 -17.39 3.19
CA ALA A 102 7.88 -17.00 1.78
C ALA A 102 6.78 -17.75 1.00
N LEU A 103 5.97 -17.01 0.25
CA LEU A 103 4.89 -17.58 -0.56
C LEU A 103 5.43 -18.35 -1.76
N LEU A 104 6.47 -17.82 -2.41
CA LEU A 104 7.14 -18.40 -3.58
C LEU A 104 8.66 -18.30 -3.44
N PRO A 105 9.42 -19.27 -3.97
CA PRO A 105 10.88 -19.21 -3.98
C PRO A 105 11.43 -18.26 -5.05
N SER A 106 10.61 -17.86 -6.03
CA SER A 106 10.98 -16.96 -7.12
C SER A 106 10.60 -15.52 -6.82
N ILE A 107 11.14 -14.60 -7.61
CA ILE A 107 10.74 -13.19 -7.61
C ILE A 107 9.24 -13.10 -7.91
N ALA A 108 8.53 -12.41 -7.03
CA ALA A 108 7.11 -12.11 -7.16
C ALA A 108 6.78 -10.82 -6.43
N GLU A 109 5.78 -10.08 -6.91
CA GLU A 109 5.39 -8.80 -6.35
C GLU A 109 3.87 -8.59 -6.38
N GLY A 110 3.39 -7.62 -5.61
CA GLY A 110 2.01 -7.15 -5.63
C GLY A 110 0.98 -8.24 -5.26
N PRO A 111 1.12 -8.94 -4.11
CA PRO A 111 0.19 -9.99 -3.74
C PRO A 111 -1.24 -9.46 -3.59
N ARG A 112 -2.22 -10.25 -4.04
CA ARG A 112 -3.66 -9.96 -3.91
C ARG A 112 -4.42 -11.22 -3.59
N PHE A 113 -5.09 -11.25 -2.44
CA PHE A 113 -5.96 -12.37 -2.10
C PHE A 113 -7.25 -12.34 -2.91
N SER A 114 -7.72 -13.53 -3.30
CA SER A 114 -9.11 -13.68 -3.75
C SER A 114 -10.08 -13.40 -2.59
N SER A 115 -11.31 -13.03 -2.93
CA SER A 115 -12.35 -12.69 -1.95
C SER A 115 -12.66 -13.83 -0.96
N ASP A 116 -12.45 -15.07 -1.39
CA ASP A 116 -12.64 -16.28 -0.56
C ASP A 116 -11.35 -16.68 0.20
N GLY A 117 -10.24 -15.95 0.04
CA GLY A 117 -8.96 -16.23 0.67
C GLY A 117 -8.20 -17.46 0.19
N ARG A 118 -8.70 -18.16 -0.86
CA ARG A 118 -8.13 -19.43 -1.32
C ARG A 118 -7.01 -19.28 -2.32
N ARG A 119 -6.88 -18.13 -2.95
CA ARG A 119 -5.87 -17.84 -3.96
C ARG A 119 -5.21 -16.51 -3.70
N VAL A 120 -3.96 -16.41 -4.14
CA VAL A 120 -3.20 -15.17 -4.21
C VAL A 120 -2.81 -14.94 -5.66
N ALA A 121 -3.16 -13.79 -6.23
CA ALA A 121 -2.62 -13.33 -7.48
C ALA A 121 -1.31 -12.58 -7.22
N VAL A 122 -0.29 -12.84 -8.02
CA VAL A 122 1.02 -12.18 -7.95
C VAL A 122 1.51 -11.88 -9.36
N ALA A 123 2.32 -10.86 -9.52
CA ALA A 123 3.14 -10.68 -10.71
C ALA A 123 4.47 -11.43 -10.52
N THR A 124 4.84 -12.25 -11.48
CA THR A 124 6.13 -12.96 -11.50
C THR A 124 6.94 -12.57 -12.72
N GLU A 125 8.25 -12.64 -12.61
CA GLU A 125 9.16 -12.23 -13.68
C GLU A 125 9.83 -13.47 -14.31
N ASP A 126 10.03 -13.46 -15.62
CA ASP A 126 10.85 -14.49 -16.29
C ASP A 126 12.32 -14.06 -16.38
N ALA A 127 13.16 -14.93 -16.96
CA ALA A 127 14.59 -14.69 -17.12
C ALA A 127 14.92 -13.46 -18.01
N HIS A 128 13.93 -12.91 -18.73
CA HIS A 128 14.07 -11.72 -19.56
C HIS A 128 13.50 -10.45 -18.90
N GLY A 129 13.04 -10.53 -17.65
CA GLY A 129 12.42 -9.42 -16.94
C GLY A 129 10.98 -9.13 -17.35
N LEU A 130 10.31 -10.06 -18.03
CA LEU A 130 8.92 -9.89 -18.42
C LEU A 130 7.98 -10.33 -17.29
N LEU A 131 7.00 -9.48 -17.00
CA LEU A 131 5.99 -9.76 -15.98
C LEU A 131 4.88 -10.65 -16.50
N TYR A 132 4.49 -11.61 -15.68
CA TYR A 132 3.39 -12.55 -15.90
C TYR A 132 2.47 -12.57 -14.69
N LEU A 133 1.18 -12.61 -14.94
CA LEU A 133 0.22 -12.95 -13.90
C LEU A 133 0.38 -14.42 -13.50
N ALA A 134 0.47 -14.66 -12.22
CA ALA A 134 0.42 -16.00 -11.64
C ALA A 134 -0.59 -16.07 -10.49
N LEU A 135 -1.13 -17.26 -10.28
CA LEU A 135 -1.98 -17.59 -9.14
C LEU A 135 -1.29 -18.68 -8.32
N VAL A 136 -1.45 -18.58 -7.01
CA VAL A 136 -0.89 -19.54 -6.06
C VAL A 136 -1.84 -19.68 -4.87
N ASN A 137 -1.84 -20.80 -4.17
CA ASN A 137 -2.55 -20.93 -2.89
C ASN A 137 -1.78 -20.18 -1.79
N PRO A 138 -2.41 -19.76 -0.69
CA PRO A 138 -1.73 -19.07 0.41
C PRO A 138 -0.59 -19.85 1.08
N ASP A 139 -0.56 -21.18 0.92
CA ASP A 139 0.50 -22.07 1.39
C ASP A 139 1.65 -22.27 0.37
N GLY A 140 1.63 -21.55 -0.75
CA GLY A 140 2.61 -21.64 -1.83
C GLY A 140 2.38 -22.79 -2.83
N SER A 141 1.38 -23.64 -2.59
CA SER A 141 1.02 -24.72 -3.51
C SER A 141 0.16 -24.24 -4.68
N GLY A 142 -0.10 -25.09 -5.66
CA GLY A 142 -1.04 -24.80 -6.74
C GLY A 142 -0.65 -23.63 -7.65
N TYR A 143 0.65 -23.35 -7.80
CA TYR A 143 1.16 -22.30 -8.66
C TYR A 143 0.77 -22.52 -10.13
N VAL A 144 0.17 -21.50 -10.72
CA VAL A 144 -0.20 -21.46 -12.15
C VAL A 144 0.19 -20.11 -12.73
N ARG A 145 1.06 -20.09 -13.73
CA ARG A 145 1.41 -18.89 -14.49
C ARG A 145 0.61 -18.84 -15.77
N PHE A 146 -0.06 -17.72 -16.01
CA PHE A 146 -0.80 -17.51 -17.26
C PHE A 146 0.12 -17.11 -18.41
N ALA A 147 -0.21 -17.59 -19.60
CA ALA A 147 0.40 -17.07 -20.83
C ALA A 147 -0.02 -15.60 -21.01
N ARG A 148 0.87 -14.82 -21.64
CA ARG A 148 0.52 -13.46 -22.09
C ARG A 148 -0.26 -13.57 -23.40
N PRO A 149 -1.55 -13.24 -23.41
CA PRO A 149 -2.36 -13.34 -24.62
C PRO A 149 -1.92 -12.33 -25.71
N ASP A 150 -1.32 -11.22 -25.28
CA ASP A 150 -0.73 -10.21 -26.15
C ASP A 150 0.70 -9.91 -25.65
N PRO A 151 1.73 -10.20 -26.46
CA PRO A 151 3.12 -10.04 -26.05
C PRO A 151 3.54 -8.56 -25.87
N THR A 152 2.81 -7.61 -26.48
CA THR A 152 3.11 -6.17 -26.38
C THR A 152 2.38 -5.49 -25.23
N LEU A 153 1.25 -6.06 -24.77
CA LEU A 153 0.48 -5.54 -23.65
C LEU A 153 0.96 -6.17 -22.35
N SER A 154 1.57 -5.38 -21.49
CA SER A 154 1.89 -5.77 -20.12
C SER A 154 0.66 -5.60 -19.23
N LEU A 155 0.44 -6.55 -18.31
CA LEU A 155 -0.68 -6.54 -17.37
C LEU A 155 -0.16 -6.71 -15.94
N GLY A 156 -0.31 -5.67 -15.12
CA GLY A 156 -0.10 -5.71 -13.68
C GLY A 156 -1.45 -5.89 -12.97
N CYS A 157 -1.78 -7.12 -12.54
CA CYS A 157 -3.10 -7.41 -12.01
C CYS A 157 -3.17 -7.13 -10.51
N GLY A 158 -4.09 -6.25 -10.13
CA GLY A 158 -4.17 -5.67 -8.79
C GLY A 158 -5.46 -5.95 -8.02
N ALA A 159 -6.50 -6.57 -8.60
CA ALA A 159 -7.74 -6.74 -7.86
C ALA A 159 -8.61 -7.88 -8.40
N TRP A 160 -9.15 -8.68 -7.48
CA TRP A 160 -10.13 -9.71 -7.77
C TRP A 160 -11.54 -9.13 -7.83
N SER A 161 -12.37 -9.64 -8.74
CA SER A 161 -13.81 -9.47 -8.65
C SER A 161 -14.36 -10.22 -7.44
N PRO A 162 -15.48 -9.77 -6.81
CA PRO A 162 -16.02 -10.42 -5.62
C PRO A 162 -16.38 -11.90 -5.80
N ASP A 163 -16.74 -12.31 -7.02
CA ASP A 163 -17.02 -13.70 -7.38
C ASP A 163 -15.77 -14.51 -7.76
N ALA A 164 -14.58 -13.91 -7.64
CA ALA A 164 -13.28 -14.47 -7.99
C ALA A 164 -13.16 -14.96 -9.45
N SER A 165 -14.04 -14.55 -10.34
CA SER A 165 -14.04 -14.98 -11.75
C SER A 165 -13.12 -14.15 -12.64
N ARG A 166 -12.80 -12.91 -12.24
CA ARG A 166 -11.98 -11.95 -12.99
C ARG A 166 -10.95 -11.25 -12.10
N LEU A 167 -9.90 -10.77 -12.75
CA LEU A 167 -8.93 -9.83 -12.19
C LEU A 167 -9.01 -8.52 -12.96
N ALA A 168 -8.98 -7.40 -12.26
CA ALA A 168 -8.72 -6.09 -12.83
C ALA A 168 -7.22 -5.81 -12.78
N CYS A 169 -6.69 -5.32 -13.89
CA CYS A 169 -5.26 -5.14 -14.12
C CYS A 169 -4.99 -3.75 -14.69
N GLU A 170 -3.90 -3.14 -14.31
CA GLU A 170 -3.29 -2.08 -15.10
C GLU A 170 -2.74 -2.69 -16.38
N GLY A 171 -3.05 -2.09 -17.53
CA GLY A 171 -2.49 -2.47 -18.82
C GLY A 171 -1.66 -1.33 -19.39
N TRP A 172 -0.45 -1.66 -19.90
CA TRP A 172 0.39 -0.69 -20.59
C TRP A 172 1.13 -1.32 -21.77
N ASP A 173 1.40 -0.49 -22.78
CA ASP A 173 2.13 -0.85 -23.98
C ASP A 173 3.13 0.27 -24.27
N ASP A 174 4.42 0.00 -24.06
CA ASP A 174 5.48 0.99 -24.24
C ASP A 174 5.61 1.43 -25.72
N GLY A 175 5.24 0.56 -26.67
CA GLY A 175 5.24 0.87 -28.09
C GLY A 175 3.98 1.63 -28.56
N ASN A 176 2.90 1.54 -27.79
CA ASN A 176 1.63 2.20 -28.09
C ASN A 176 0.88 2.64 -26.82
N PRO A 177 1.27 3.74 -26.20
CA PRO A 177 0.65 4.23 -24.96
C PRO A 177 -0.86 4.53 -25.07
N ALA A 178 -1.40 4.66 -26.29
CA ALA A 178 -2.85 4.76 -26.48
C ALA A 178 -3.63 3.51 -26.01
N ARG A 179 -2.92 2.40 -25.73
CA ARG A 179 -3.50 1.18 -25.18
C ARG A 179 -3.49 1.15 -23.64
N ASN A 180 -2.86 2.11 -22.96
CA ASN A 180 -2.82 2.16 -21.51
C ASN A 180 -4.22 2.33 -20.91
N GLY A 181 -4.45 1.69 -19.76
CA GLY A 181 -5.72 1.75 -19.06
C GLY A 181 -5.95 0.57 -18.13
N VAL A 182 -7.15 0.49 -17.56
CA VAL A 182 -7.60 -0.66 -16.79
C VAL A 182 -8.13 -1.72 -17.73
N TYR A 183 -7.73 -2.96 -17.48
CA TYR A 183 -8.20 -4.15 -18.17
C TYR A 183 -8.78 -5.16 -17.19
N THR A 184 -9.63 -6.05 -17.67
CA THR A 184 -10.04 -7.22 -16.89
C THR A 184 -9.64 -8.50 -17.60
N VAL A 185 -9.28 -9.53 -16.80
CA VAL A 185 -8.81 -10.83 -17.28
C VAL A 185 -9.61 -11.93 -16.59
N ARG A 186 -9.99 -12.97 -17.31
CA ARG A 186 -10.68 -14.13 -16.74
C ARG A 186 -9.69 -15.02 -15.98
N VAL A 187 -10.08 -15.41 -14.76
CA VAL A 187 -9.20 -16.17 -13.84
C VAL A 187 -9.01 -17.63 -14.28
N SER A 188 -10.00 -18.23 -14.94
CA SER A 188 -9.95 -19.66 -15.28
C SER A 188 -8.85 -20.04 -16.29
N ASP A 189 -8.45 -19.09 -17.13
CA ASP A 189 -7.51 -19.36 -18.24
C ASP A 189 -6.58 -18.18 -18.58
N GLY A 190 -6.71 -17.05 -17.89
CA GLY A 190 -5.98 -15.81 -18.22
C GLY A 190 -6.43 -15.13 -19.52
N GLY A 191 -7.50 -15.64 -20.15
CA GLY A 191 -8.08 -15.10 -21.37
C GLY A 191 -9.15 -14.03 -21.10
N GLY A 192 -9.94 -13.72 -22.16
CA GLY A 192 -11.05 -12.76 -22.06
C GLY A 192 -10.58 -11.37 -21.64
N VAL A 193 -9.40 -10.94 -22.08
CA VAL A 193 -8.83 -9.62 -21.81
C VAL A 193 -9.75 -8.55 -22.41
N THR A 194 -10.32 -7.71 -21.55
CA THR A 194 -11.25 -6.64 -21.93
C THR A 194 -10.79 -5.33 -21.34
N ARG A 195 -10.69 -4.29 -22.17
CA ARG A 195 -10.32 -2.94 -21.73
C ARG A 195 -11.52 -2.26 -21.08
N VAL A 196 -11.32 -1.69 -19.89
CA VAL A 196 -12.35 -0.97 -19.12
C VAL A 196 -12.17 0.54 -19.25
N THR A 197 -10.91 1.03 -19.18
CA THR A 197 -10.64 2.46 -19.32
C THR A 197 -9.64 2.76 -20.43
N THR A 198 -9.63 4.00 -20.88
CA THR A 198 -8.60 4.58 -21.74
C THR A 198 -7.93 5.70 -20.98
N SER A 199 -6.61 5.62 -20.78
CA SER A 199 -5.85 6.70 -20.16
C SER A 199 -5.54 7.79 -21.19
N PRO A 200 -6.00 9.03 -20.99
CA PRO A 200 -5.71 10.14 -21.91
C PRO A 200 -4.20 10.43 -21.95
N GLY A 201 -3.71 10.83 -23.13
CA GLY A 201 -2.32 11.26 -23.30
C GLY A 201 -1.26 10.18 -23.07
N GLY A 202 -1.65 8.89 -23.01
CA GLY A 202 -0.71 7.79 -22.76
C GLY A 202 -0.29 7.67 -21.28
N GLY A 203 -1.03 8.27 -20.36
CA GLY A 203 -0.83 8.12 -18.92
C GLY A 203 -1.15 6.70 -18.41
N HIS A 204 -1.17 6.52 -17.11
CA HIS A 204 -1.43 5.26 -16.44
C HIS A 204 -2.74 5.29 -15.65
N ASP A 205 -3.46 4.18 -15.64
CA ASP A 205 -4.62 3.95 -14.78
C ASP A 205 -4.29 2.78 -13.84
N VAL A 206 -3.82 3.08 -12.62
CA VAL A 206 -3.39 2.08 -11.63
C VAL A 206 -4.61 1.55 -10.89
N VAL A 207 -4.86 0.25 -10.98
CA VAL A 207 -6.02 -0.41 -10.38
C VAL A 207 -5.93 -0.43 -8.85
N GLY A 208 -7.00 0.02 -8.21
CA GLY A 208 -7.20 -0.09 -6.76
C GLY A 208 -8.01 -1.32 -6.37
N GLY A 209 -9.20 -1.52 -6.93
CA GLY A 209 -10.05 -2.64 -6.57
C GLY A 209 -11.45 -2.59 -7.16
N TYR A 210 -12.12 -3.75 -7.18
CA TYR A 210 -13.56 -3.81 -7.39
C TYR A 210 -14.30 -3.34 -6.14
N SER A 211 -15.46 -2.72 -6.34
CA SER A 211 -16.43 -2.54 -5.25
C SER A 211 -16.92 -3.90 -4.74
N PRO A 212 -17.35 -4.02 -3.46
CA PRO A 212 -17.81 -5.29 -2.90
C PRO A 212 -18.98 -5.92 -3.64
N ASP A 213 -19.78 -5.12 -4.35
CA ASP A 213 -20.89 -5.60 -5.20
C ASP A 213 -20.46 -5.96 -6.63
N GLY A 214 -19.17 -5.76 -6.97
CA GLY A 214 -18.58 -6.05 -8.28
C GLY A 214 -18.93 -5.09 -9.41
N ARG A 215 -19.71 -4.05 -9.13
CA ARG A 215 -20.27 -3.16 -10.17
C ARG A 215 -19.30 -2.07 -10.59
N GLN A 216 -18.34 -1.70 -9.74
CA GLN A 216 -17.42 -0.59 -9.99
C GLN A 216 -15.97 -1.00 -9.75
N ILE A 217 -15.05 -0.27 -10.36
CA ILE A 217 -13.60 -0.40 -10.16
C ILE A 217 -13.09 0.97 -9.76
N VAL A 218 -12.38 1.06 -8.62
CA VAL A 218 -11.61 2.24 -8.23
C VAL A 218 -10.21 2.14 -8.82
N PHE A 219 -9.69 3.27 -9.31
CA PHE A 219 -8.35 3.36 -9.87
C PHE A 219 -7.78 4.77 -9.66
N VAL A 220 -6.47 4.89 -9.76
CA VAL A 220 -5.77 6.16 -9.74
C VAL A 220 -5.26 6.45 -11.15
N ARG A 221 -5.64 7.59 -11.69
CA ARG A 221 -5.21 8.08 -13.00
C ARG A 221 -4.06 9.05 -12.87
N GLY A 222 -2.90 8.71 -13.44
CA GLY A 222 -1.78 9.61 -13.67
C GLY A 222 -1.75 10.07 -15.13
N ILE A 223 -1.60 11.37 -15.38
CA ILE A 223 -1.67 11.94 -16.74
C ILE A 223 -0.39 11.64 -17.51
N ASN A 224 0.76 11.63 -16.85
CA ASN A 224 2.05 11.19 -17.37
C ASN A 224 3.00 10.84 -16.21
N VAL A 225 4.14 10.24 -16.52
CA VAL A 225 5.12 9.77 -15.53
C VAL A 225 5.74 10.93 -14.72
N ASP A 226 5.72 12.14 -15.27
CA ASP A 226 6.34 13.34 -14.70
C ASP A 226 5.33 14.25 -13.99
N ASP A 227 4.02 13.98 -14.12
CA ASP A 227 2.97 14.77 -13.49
C ASP A 227 2.50 14.10 -12.20
N GLU A 228 2.91 14.66 -11.06
CA GLU A 228 2.54 14.16 -9.72
C GLU A 228 1.04 14.33 -9.39
N ARG A 229 0.23 14.84 -10.33
CA ARG A 229 -1.21 15.05 -10.16
C ARG A 229 -2.00 13.78 -10.47
N ASN A 230 -1.95 12.85 -9.54
CA ASN A 230 -2.74 11.63 -9.61
C ASN A 230 -4.17 11.87 -9.12
N THR A 231 -5.14 11.40 -9.88
CA THR A 231 -6.58 11.59 -9.60
C THR A 231 -7.24 10.28 -9.23
N LEU A 232 -7.92 10.25 -8.08
CA LEU A 232 -8.71 9.09 -7.66
C LEU A 232 -10.03 9.07 -8.44
N MET A 233 -10.26 7.98 -9.15
CA MET A 233 -11.41 7.78 -10.02
C MET A 233 -12.14 6.47 -9.74
N VAL A 234 -13.38 6.42 -10.14
CA VAL A 234 -14.17 5.19 -10.21
C VAL A 234 -14.82 5.08 -11.59
N VAL A 235 -15.02 3.86 -12.04
CA VAL A 235 -15.69 3.52 -13.30
C VAL A 235 -16.58 2.30 -13.07
N ASN A 236 -17.68 2.16 -13.79
CA ASN A 236 -18.44 0.91 -13.80
C ASN A 236 -17.58 -0.22 -14.39
N ALA A 237 -17.76 -1.45 -13.93
CA ALA A 237 -16.96 -2.60 -14.37
C ALA A 237 -17.08 -2.90 -15.88
N ASP A 238 -18.10 -2.38 -16.54
CA ASP A 238 -18.30 -2.41 -18.00
C ASP A 238 -17.61 -1.27 -18.76
N GLY A 239 -16.94 -0.35 -18.03
CA GLY A 239 -16.25 0.82 -18.60
C GLY A 239 -17.11 2.07 -18.73
N SER A 240 -18.39 2.03 -18.38
CA SER A 240 -19.28 3.19 -18.41
C SER A 240 -19.09 4.09 -17.17
N ASP A 241 -19.52 5.34 -17.27
CA ASP A 241 -19.61 6.33 -16.21
C ASP A 241 -18.30 6.55 -15.39
N PRO A 242 -17.16 6.87 -16.02
CA PRO A 242 -15.95 7.21 -15.29
C PRO A 242 -16.12 8.57 -14.59
N ARG A 243 -15.86 8.63 -13.29
CA ARG A 243 -15.99 9.84 -12.49
C ARG A 243 -14.85 10.05 -11.51
N VAL A 244 -14.52 11.29 -11.21
CA VAL A 244 -13.57 11.69 -10.18
C VAL A 244 -14.23 11.59 -8.80
N LEU A 245 -13.52 11.04 -7.81
CA LEU A 245 -14.01 10.93 -6.43
C LEU A 245 -13.58 12.10 -5.55
N THR A 246 -12.40 12.67 -5.79
CA THR A 246 -11.85 13.78 -5.03
C THR A 246 -10.97 14.65 -5.90
N ASP A 247 -10.92 15.96 -5.60
CA ASP A 247 -10.02 16.95 -6.21
C ASP A 247 -8.59 16.89 -5.63
N ARG A 248 -8.37 16.09 -4.59
CA ARG A 248 -7.04 15.90 -4.01
C ARG A 248 -6.19 14.99 -4.87
N THR A 249 -4.94 15.36 -5.04
CA THR A 249 -3.89 14.45 -5.55
C THR A 249 -3.65 13.34 -4.54
N VAL A 250 -3.66 12.10 -5.01
CA VAL A 250 -3.47 10.89 -4.20
C VAL A 250 -2.28 10.09 -4.70
N SER A 251 -1.75 9.20 -3.87
CA SER A 251 -0.75 8.21 -4.30
C SER A 251 -1.43 7.02 -4.97
N MET A 252 -0.65 6.08 -5.49
CA MET A 252 -1.14 5.01 -6.38
C MET A 252 -1.87 3.85 -5.68
N GLY A 253 -2.03 3.88 -4.34
CA GLY A 253 -2.77 2.87 -3.59
C GLY A 253 -4.22 3.30 -3.35
N SER A 254 -5.19 2.44 -3.65
CA SER A 254 -6.58 2.68 -3.28
C SER A 254 -7.34 1.36 -3.08
N ARG A 255 -8.23 1.30 -2.07
CA ARG A 255 -8.98 0.09 -1.71
C ARG A 255 -10.39 0.45 -1.25
N TRP A 256 -11.35 -0.27 -1.77
CA TRP A 256 -12.72 -0.23 -1.24
C TRP A 256 -12.77 -0.78 0.18
N SER A 257 -13.53 -0.12 1.06
CA SER A 257 -13.93 -0.74 2.33
C SER A 257 -14.87 -1.92 2.06
N PRO A 258 -14.88 -2.96 2.92
CA PRO A 258 -15.74 -4.13 2.73
C PRO A 258 -17.24 -3.82 2.67
N ASP A 259 -17.67 -2.71 3.29
CA ASP A 259 -19.06 -2.24 3.25
C ASP A 259 -19.39 -1.40 2.00
N GLY A 260 -18.40 -1.13 1.14
CA GLY A 260 -18.56 -0.36 -0.09
C GLY A 260 -18.83 1.13 0.09
N THR A 261 -18.69 1.67 1.29
CA THR A 261 -19.03 3.08 1.56
C THR A 261 -17.85 4.04 1.42
N THR A 262 -16.62 3.50 1.50
CA THR A 262 -15.40 4.31 1.62
C THR A 262 -14.27 3.74 0.78
N ILE A 263 -13.42 4.61 0.25
CA ILE A 263 -12.15 4.26 -0.38
C ILE A 263 -11.02 4.67 0.56
N LEU A 264 -10.17 3.72 0.93
CA LEU A 264 -8.89 3.98 1.56
C LEU A 264 -7.87 4.32 0.49
N THR A 265 -7.17 5.43 0.64
CA THR A 265 -6.07 5.86 -0.23
C THR A 265 -5.03 6.60 0.58
N GLU A 266 -4.04 7.18 -0.06
CA GLU A 266 -3.03 8.00 0.62
C GLU A 266 -2.73 9.29 -0.13
N ALA A 267 -2.30 10.31 0.60
CA ALA A 267 -1.72 11.52 0.07
C ALA A 267 -0.73 12.12 1.08
N ASN A 268 0.43 12.57 0.59
CA ASN A 268 1.47 13.21 1.42
C ASN A 268 1.85 12.39 2.67
N GLY A 269 1.99 11.07 2.53
CA GLY A 269 2.36 10.17 3.62
C GLY A 269 1.27 9.97 4.68
N SER A 270 0.01 10.28 4.37
CA SER A 270 -1.13 10.10 5.27
C SER A 270 -2.19 9.24 4.62
N LEU A 271 -2.75 8.29 5.37
CA LEU A 271 -3.91 7.52 4.92
C LEU A 271 -5.16 8.38 4.95
N LEU A 272 -5.94 8.30 3.87
CA LEU A 272 -7.17 9.04 3.66
C LEU A 272 -8.35 8.10 3.48
N LEU A 273 -9.49 8.50 4.02
CA LEU A 273 -10.79 7.90 3.79
C LEU A 273 -11.60 8.82 2.88
N VAL A 274 -11.91 8.37 1.66
CA VAL A 274 -12.70 9.10 0.67
C VAL A 274 -14.07 8.46 0.58
N PRO A 275 -15.19 9.21 0.73
CA PRO A 275 -16.51 8.64 0.53
C PRO A 275 -16.67 8.04 -0.89
N ALA A 276 -17.22 6.84 -1.01
CA ALA A 276 -17.41 6.18 -2.30
C ALA A 276 -18.35 6.95 -3.24
N ALA A 277 -19.25 7.75 -2.68
CA ALA A 277 -20.11 8.68 -3.44
C ALA A 277 -19.37 9.92 -3.96
N GLY A 278 -18.10 10.11 -3.56
CA GLY A 278 -17.32 11.32 -3.78
C GLY A 278 -17.48 12.32 -2.63
N GLY A 279 -16.59 13.30 -2.56
CA GLY A 279 -16.62 14.35 -1.54
C GLY A 279 -15.28 14.56 -0.85
N GLN A 280 -15.33 15.28 0.30
CA GLN A 280 -14.12 15.65 1.02
C GLN A 280 -13.51 14.45 1.76
N PRO A 281 -12.23 14.13 1.52
CA PRO A 281 -11.51 13.10 2.24
C PRO A 281 -11.27 13.47 3.70
N SER A 282 -11.26 12.49 4.58
CA SER A 282 -10.80 12.61 5.96
C SER A 282 -9.49 11.87 6.17
N SER A 283 -8.54 12.46 6.91
CA SER A 283 -7.27 11.81 7.25
C SER A 283 -7.42 10.94 8.49
N ILE A 284 -6.79 9.76 8.49
CA ILE A 284 -6.68 8.93 9.68
C ILE A 284 -5.56 9.50 10.55
N ARG A 285 -5.88 9.82 11.81
CA ARG A 285 -4.87 10.23 12.81
C ARG A 285 -4.35 9.00 13.51
N ILE A 286 -3.06 8.72 13.37
CA ILE A 286 -2.41 7.59 14.03
C ILE A 286 -1.88 8.04 15.40
N GLU A 287 -2.17 7.28 16.47
CA GLU A 287 -1.86 7.62 17.86
C GLU A 287 -0.38 7.91 18.15
N ALA A 288 0.54 7.43 17.36
CA ALA A 288 1.99 7.56 17.61
C ALA A 288 2.58 8.96 17.43
N GLY A 289 1.77 10.02 17.30
CA GLY A 289 2.16 11.42 17.48
C GLY A 289 3.16 12.03 16.50
N SER A 290 3.63 11.29 15.50
CA SER A 290 4.54 11.76 14.46
C SER A 290 3.85 11.73 13.11
N ALA A 291 4.28 12.61 12.19
CA ALA A 291 3.93 12.47 10.78
C ALA A 291 4.33 11.05 10.35
N VAL A 292 3.34 10.19 10.20
CA VAL A 292 3.55 8.80 9.84
C VAL A 292 3.55 8.79 8.32
N ASN A 293 4.71 8.51 7.72
CA ASN A 293 4.78 8.21 6.29
C ASN A 293 4.15 6.83 6.08
N ALA A 294 2.81 6.80 6.03
CA ALA A 294 2.01 5.61 5.81
C ALA A 294 1.68 5.50 4.32
N ALA A 295 1.83 4.32 3.78
CA ALA A 295 1.59 4.04 2.37
C ALA A 295 0.81 2.73 2.18
N ARG A 296 0.12 2.60 1.06
CA ARG A 296 -0.42 1.35 0.49
C ARG A 296 -1.30 0.55 1.45
N GLY A 297 -2.24 1.24 2.10
CA GLY A 297 -3.15 0.62 3.06
C GLY A 297 -4.17 -0.33 2.42
N ALA A 298 -4.52 -1.41 3.14
CA ALA A 298 -5.62 -2.29 2.82
C ALA A 298 -6.46 -2.60 4.08
N TRP A 299 -7.74 -2.93 3.87
CA TRP A 299 -8.67 -3.22 4.95
C TRP A 299 -8.56 -4.65 5.45
N SER A 300 -8.80 -4.85 6.74
CA SER A 300 -9.21 -6.17 7.22
C SER A 300 -10.55 -6.57 6.62
N PRO A 301 -10.83 -7.88 6.49
CA PRO A 301 -12.08 -8.35 5.88
C PRO A 301 -13.35 -7.86 6.57
N ASP A 302 -13.30 -7.59 7.87
CA ASP A 302 -14.42 -7.05 8.66
C ASP A 302 -14.50 -5.50 8.62
N GLY A 303 -13.54 -4.84 7.94
CA GLY A 303 -13.48 -3.38 7.81
C GLY A 303 -13.17 -2.62 9.10
N THR A 304 -12.68 -3.30 10.14
CA THR A 304 -12.39 -2.66 11.44
C THR A 304 -10.93 -2.30 11.62
N TRP A 305 -10.02 -2.94 10.85
CA TRP A 305 -8.58 -2.68 10.87
C TRP A 305 -8.05 -2.33 9.48
N ILE A 306 -6.83 -1.80 9.48
CA ILE A 306 -6.06 -1.47 8.27
C ILE A 306 -4.66 -2.06 8.43
N VAL A 307 -4.18 -2.76 7.40
CA VAL A 307 -2.76 -3.07 7.20
C VAL A 307 -2.16 -2.02 6.28
N PHE A 308 -0.95 -1.56 6.55
CA PHE A 308 -0.28 -0.55 5.74
C PHE A 308 1.24 -0.64 5.91
N SER A 309 1.98 -0.10 4.96
CA SER A 309 3.42 0.08 5.13
C SER A 309 3.72 1.45 5.73
N ARG A 310 4.78 1.51 6.54
CA ARG A 310 5.25 2.72 7.20
C ARG A 310 6.73 2.88 7.02
N VAL A 311 7.13 4.02 6.44
CA VAL A 311 8.54 4.40 6.32
C VAL A 311 9.07 4.85 7.67
N THR A 312 10.15 4.21 8.12
CA THR A 312 10.87 4.49 9.35
C THR A 312 12.31 4.93 9.04
N SER A 313 13.13 5.18 10.06
CA SER A 313 14.55 5.46 9.86
C SER A 313 15.40 4.24 9.46
N THR A 314 14.86 3.04 9.61
CA THR A 314 15.54 1.75 9.37
C THR A 314 15.08 1.04 8.10
N GLY A 315 13.97 1.49 7.50
CA GLY A 315 13.36 0.89 6.31
C GLY A 315 11.85 1.14 6.29
N GLU A 316 11.17 0.44 5.42
CA GLU A 316 9.70 0.42 5.33
C GLU A 316 9.20 -0.93 5.86
N ASP A 317 8.34 -0.89 6.89
CA ASP A 317 7.82 -2.07 7.58
C ASP A 317 6.29 -2.13 7.50
N ILE A 318 5.74 -3.33 7.65
CA ILE A 318 4.29 -3.57 7.70
C ILE A 318 3.76 -3.34 9.11
N TYR A 319 2.68 -2.58 9.19
CA TYR A 319 1.94 -2.27 10.41
C TYR A 319 0.46 -2.59 10.24
N VAL A 320 -0.22 -2.83 11.36
CA VAL A 320 -1.68 -2.89 11.44
C VAL A 320 -2.18 -1.94 12.51
N MET A 321 -3.37 -1.38 12.29
CA MET A 321 -4.05 -0.53 13.27
C MET A 321 -5.56 -0.61 13.09
N ARG A 322 -6.33 -0.16 14.07
CA ARG A 322 -7.76 0.07 13.88
C ARG A 322 -7.99 1.21 12.88
N LYS A 323 -9.13 1.18 12.18
CA LYS A 323 -9.48 2.20 11.17
C LYS A 323 -9.59 3.62 11.72
N ASP A 324 -9.72 3.78 13.04
CA ASP A 324 -9.72 5.07 13.74
C ASP A 324 -8.31 5.58 14.09
N GLY A 325 -7.25 4.82 13.74
CA GLY A 325 -5.85 5.14 13.99
C GLY A 325 -5.30 4.66 15.33
N THR A 326 -6.10 3.95 16.13
CA THR A 326 -5.71 3.40 17.44
C THR A 326 -5.15 1.98 17.32
N ASN A 327 -4.58 1.45 18.41
CA ASN A 327 -4.03 0.08 18.47
C ASN A 327 -3.04 -0.23 17.35
N LEU A 328 -2.03 0.62 17.19
CA LEU A 328 -0.95 0.45 16.22
C LEU A 328 -0.02 -0.70 16.64
N HIS A 329 0.17 -1.68 15.75
CA HIS A 329 1.10 -2.80 15.91
C HIS A 329 2.04 -2.90 14.72
N GLN A 330 3.34 -3.09 14.98
CA GLN A 330 4.33 -3.43 13.97
C GLN A 330 4.30 -4.94 13.74
N ILE A 331 4.25 -5.35 12.48
CA ILE A 331 4.19 -6.76 12.05
C ILE A 331 5.55 -7.25 11.60
N THR A 332 6.29 -6.43 10.85
CA THR A 332 7.65 -6.75 10.40
C THR A 332 8.65 -5.80 11.04
N ASP A 333 9.88 -6.28 11.23
CA ASP A 333 11.05 -5.50 11.69
C ASP A 333 12.28 -6.12 11.03
N THR A 334 12.54 -5.75 9.78
CA THR A 334 13.63 -6.34 8.96
C THR A 334 14.60 -5.25 8.53
N PRO A 335 15.57 -4.87 9.37
CA PRO A 335 16.46 -3.75 9.10
C PRO A 335 17.19 -3.86 7.75
N GLY A 336 17.11 -2.78 6.95
CA GLY A 336 17.77 -2.71 5.63
C GLY A 336 17.01 -3.41 4.52
N GLN A 337 15.76 -3.82 4.74
CA GLN A 337 14.82 -4.27 3.74
C GLN A 337 13.55 -3.41 3.81
N ASP A 338 12.83 -3.31 2.71
CA ASP A 338 11.58 -2.56 2.64
C ASP A 338 10.44 -3.56 2.38
N GLU A 339 9.38 -3.52 3.20
CA GLU A 339 8.18 -4.30 3.03
C GLU A 339 7.01 -3.42 2.61
N GLU A 340 6.38 -3.79 1.51
CA GLU A 340 5.29 -3.02 0.91
C GLU A 340 4.10 -3.88 0.50
N PHE A 341 3.00 -3.23 0.12
CA PHE A 341 1.81 -3.87 -0.47
C PHE A 341 1.11 -4.85 0.45
N GLY A 342 0.93 -4.50 1.73
CA GLY A 342 0.15 -5.33 2.63
C GLY A 342 -1.27 -5.57 2.12
N GLU A 343 -1.69 -6.83 2.16
CA GLU A 343 -3.06 -7.28 1.90
C GLU A 343 -3.54 -8.12 3.08
N TRP A 344 -4.85 -8.13 3.34
CA TRP A 344 -5.44 -8.88 4.44
C TRP A 344 -6.58 -9.76 3.94
N SER A 345 -6.50 -11.05 4.21
CA SER A 345 -7.52 -12.03 3.86
C SER A 345 -8.22 -12.59 5.09
N VAL A 346 -9.41 -13.10 4.92
CA VAL A 346 -10.11 -13.93 5.93
C VAL A 346 -9.31 -15.18 6.34
N GLY A 347 -8.26 -15.51 5.59
CA GLY A 347 -7.59 -16.82 5.68
C GLY A 347 -8.41 -17.89 4.94
N ALA A 348 -7.73 -18.90 4.44
CA ALA A 348 -8.43 -20.06 3.91
C ALA A 348 -9.24 -20.70 5.05
N PRO A 349 -10.51 -21.11 4.83
CA PRO A 349 -11.21 -21.91 5.82
C PRO A 349 -10.38 -23.15 6.12
N ALA A 350 -10.30 -23.54 7.40
CA ALA A 350 -9.62 -24.78 7.79
C ALA A 350 -10.16 -25.95 6.95
N PRO A 351 -9.30 -26.88 6.52
CA PRO A 351 -9.67 -28.03 5.69
C PRO A 351 -10.72 -28.94 6.37
#